data_20524e43f8ffebf6628f31b808931105
#
_entry.id   20524e43f8ffebf6628f31b808931105
#
_cell.length_a   1.000
_cell.length_b   1.000
_cell.length_c   1.000
_cell.angle_alpha   90.00
_cell.angle_beta   90.00
_cell.angle_gamma   90.00
#
_symmetry.space_group_name_H-M   'P 1'
#
loop_
_entity.id
_entity.type
_entity.pdbx_description
1 polymer ?
#
loop_
_entity_poly.entity_id
_entity_poly.type
_entity_poly.pdbx_seq_one_letter_code
_entity_poly.pdbx_strand_id
1 'polypeptide(L)'
;RNWDVVNEAVYFDPKNPQLPPGHVEFAFDIAMKYLPQSCTLNYNDYACFDFPHGNYTGIYMLVKNLLLSGRKVDCLGLQYHLFGCKPEQMVEAWSKTKLNPSLLYDCMDQYAKLGIPFNISEITLTAHEALGDGRLEFQAQMAERLYKIWFSHPGTQSIIYWNLIDNTAF
;
A
#
# COMPACT_ATOMS: atom_id res chain seq x y z
N ARG A 1 10.94 14.43 8.21
CA ARG A 1 10.68 14.27 6.75
C ARG A 1 10.62 12.78 6.43
N ASN A 2 9.68 12.39 5.58
CA ASN A 2 9.55 11.02 5.10
C ASN A 2 10.15 10.93 3.69
N TRP A 3 10.77 9.80 3.38
CA TRP A 3 11.38 9.52 2.10
C TRP A 3 11.05 8.10 1.66
N ASP A 4 10.35 7.94 0.55
CA ASP A 4 10.17 6.64 -0.09
C ASP A 4 11.46 6.29 -0.83
N VAL A 5 12.27 5.45 -0.21
CA VAL A 5 13.60 5.09 -0.72
C VAL A 5 13.48 4.27 -1.99
N VAL A 6 12.52 3.34 -2.00
CA VAL A 6 12.21 2.50 -3.16
C VAL A 6 10.69 2.35 -3.26
N ASN A 7 10.20 2.41 -4.49
CA ASN A 7 8.81 2.21 -4.85
C ASN A 7 8.68 1.01 -5.80
N GLU A 8 7.73 0.10 -5.50
CA GLU A 8 7.25 -0.95 -6.40
C GLU A 8 8.33 -1.90 -6.94
N ALA A 9 9.16 -2.46 -6.04
CA ALA A 9 10.25 -3.33 -6.45
C ALA A 9 9.92 -4.83 -6.45
N VAL A 10 8.78 -5.24 -5.86
CA VAL A 10 8.46 -6.68 -5.70
C VAL A 10 7.76 -7.25 -6.91
N TYR A 11 6.81 -6.51 -7.47
CA TYR A 11 6.03 -6.99 -8.60
C TYR A 11 6.61 -6.50 -9.90
N PHE A 12 6.95 -7.43 -10.73
CA PHE A 12 7.68 -7.25 -11.95
C PHE A 12 6.74 -7.10 -13.16
N ASP A 13 6.85 -6.00 -13.88
CA ASP A 13 6.30 -5.86 -15.23
C ASP A 13 7.40 -6.16 -16.27
N PRO A 14 7.26 -7.26 -17.06
CA PRO A 14 8.25 -7.60 -18.08
C PRO A 14 8.45 -6.54 -19.17
N LYS A 15 7.58 -5.53 -19.25
CA LYS A 15 7.71 -4.42 -20.19
C LYS A 15 8.60 -3.30 -19.66
N ASN A 16 8.89 -3.28 -18.35
CA ASN A 16 9.73 -2.27 -17.75
C ASN A 16 11.20 -2.72 -17.69
N PRO A 17 12.16 -1.78 -17.83
CA PRO A 17 13.57 -2.09 -17.66
C PRO A 17 13.83 -2.69 -16.27
N GLN A 18 14.58 -3.78 -16.25
CA GLN A 18 14.96 -4.42 -14.99
C GLN A 18 16.03 -3.59 -14.28
N LEU A 19 15.81 -3.31 -13.02
CA LEU A 19 16.87 -2.86 -12.14
C LEU A 19 17.78 -4.04 -11.74
N PRO A 20 19.09 -3.80 -11.56
CA PRO A 20 19.99 -4.89 -11.20
C PRO A 20 19.62 -5.53 -9.86
N PRO A 21 19.88 -6.82 -9.68
CA PRO A 21 19.73 -7.48 -8.38
C PRO A 21 20.45 -6.69 -7.27
N GLY A 22 19.82 -6.57 -6.10
CA GLY A 22 20.37 -5.82 -4.98
C GLY A 22 20.16 -4.29 -5.04
N HIS A 23 19.42 -3.78 -6.03
CA HIS A 23 19.17 -2.34 -6.13
C HIS A 23 18.41 -1.78 -4.93
N VAL A 24 17.51 -2.56 -4.32
CA VAL A 24 16.75 -2.13 -3.12
C VAL A 24 17.68 -1.94 -1.95
N GLU A 25 18.50 -2.94 -1.66
CA GLU A 25 19.52 -2.90 -0.60
C GLU A 25 20.48 -1.74 -0.81
N PHE A 26 20.98 -1.57 -2.03
CA PHE A 26 21.86 -0.46 -2.39
C PHE A 26 21.20 0.90 -2.19
N ALA A 27 19.93 1.07 -2.56
CA ALA A 27 19.20 2.32 -2.37
C ALA A 27 19.06 2.67 -0.88
N PHE A 28 18.75 1.69 -0.02
CA PHE A 28 18.69 1.90 1.43
C PHE A 28 20.06 2.21 2.02
N ASP A 29 21.14 1.56 1.58
CA ASP A 29 22.51 1.86 2.01
C ASP A 29 22.91 3.30 1.67
N ILE A 30 22.55 3.79 0.48
CA ILE A 30 22.74 5.18 0.07
C ILE A 30 21.90 6.15 0.90
N ALA A 31 20.62 5.84 1.10
CA ALA A 31 19.73 6.66 1.92
C ALA A 31 20.25 6.80 3.36
N MET A 32 20.65 5.70 3.99
CA MET A 32 21.23 5.69 5.33
C MET A 32 22.54 6.50 5.42
N LYS A 33 23.32 6.52 4.35
CA LYS A 33 24.59 7.24 4.31
C LYS A 33 24.43 8.75 4.16
N TYR A 34 23.49 9.19 3.36
CA TYR A 34 23.40 10.60 2.92
C TYR A 34 22.22 11.37 3.50
N LEU A 35 21.16 10.71 3.98
CA LEU A 35 20.04 11.37 4.58
C LEU A 35 20.23 11.57 6.09
N PRO A 36 19.69 12.64 6.68
CA PRO A 36 19.71 12.83 8.12
C PRO A 36 19.06 11.66 8.87
N GLN A 37 19.57 11.30 10.04
CA GLN A 37 18.98 10.26 10.87
C GLN A 37 17.51 10.51 11.25
N SER A 38 17.11 11.78 11.29
CA SER A 38 15.72 12.20 11.52
C SER A 38 14.79 12.00 10.32
N CYS A 39 15.33 11.58 9.16
CA CYS A 39 14.53 11.22 8.01
C CYS A 39 13.94 9.82 8.20
N THR A 40 12.64 9.69 8.05
CA THR A 40 11.94 8.40 8.03
C THR A 40 12.15 7.77 6.66
N LEU A 41 12.73 6.58 6.63
CA LEU A 41 13.00 5.82 5.40
C LEU A 41 11.90 4.78 5.19
N ASN A 42 11.19 4.89 4.08
CA ASN A 42 10.07 4.03 3.76
C ASN A 42 10.40 3.12 2.57
N TYR A 43 9.78 1.96 2.56
CA TYR A 43 9.57 1.14 1.37
C TYR A 43 8.10 1.23 0.98
N ASN A 44 7.77 1.48 -0.29
CA ASN A 44 6.39 1.65 -0.77
C ASN A 44 6.08 0.64 -1.88
N ASP A 45 4.90 0.00 -1.83
CA ASP A 45 4.52 -0.97 -2.87
C ASP A 45 3.00 -1.13 -3.01
N TYR A 46 2.58 -1.67 -4.16
CA TYR A 46 1.19 -2.01 -4.47
C TYR A 46 0.88 -3.49 -4.21
N ALA A 47 -0.35 -3.91 -4.49
CA ALA A 47 -0.84 -5.28 -4.26
C ALA A 47 -0.72 -5.78 -2.81
N CYS A 48 -0.55 -4.89 -1.85
CA CYS A 48 -0.36 -5.20 -0.44
C CYS A 48 -1.56 -5.94 0.17
N PHE A 49 -2.75 -5.73 -0.37
CA PHE A 49 -4.01 -6.32 0.10
C PHE A 49 -4.56 -7.42 -0.82
N ASP A 50 -3.76 -7.92 -1.75
CA ASP A 50 -4.19 -8.94 -2.71
C ASP A 50 -4.01 -10.36 -2.18
N PHE A 51 -3.27 -10.53 -1.09
CA PHE A 51 -2.90 -11.83 -0.52
C PHE A 51 -3.34 -11.96 0.94
N PRO A 52 -4.65 -12.10 1.22
CA PRO A 52 -5.16 -12.33 2.57
C PRO A 52 -4.80 -13.74 3.08
N HIS A 53 -5.15 -14.02 4.32
CA HIS A 53 -5.04 -15.35 4.96
C HIS A 53 -3.64 -15.82 5.34
N GLY A 54 -2.78 -14.91 5.78
CA GLY A 54 -1.55 -15.27 6.47
C GLY A 54 -0.40 -15.72 5.58
N ASN A 55 -0.53 -15.60 4.28
CA ASN A 55 0.58 -15.83 3.37
C ASN A 55 1.53 -14.64 3.40
N TYR A 56 2.80 -14.89 3.69
CA TYR A 56 3.82 -13.85 3.59
C TYR A 56 3.99 -13.42 2.14
N THR A 57 3.73 -12.15 1.88
CA THR A 57 3.91 -11.56 0.55
C THR A 57 5.38 -11.36 0.22
N GLY A 58 5.70 -11.16 -1.07
CA GLY A 58 7.04 -10.76 -1.48
C GLY A 58 7.48 -9.45 -0.80
N ILE A 59 6.55 -8.50 -0.61
CA ILE A 59 6.77 -7.24 0.11
C ILE A 59 7.19 -7.50 1.56
N TYR A 60 6.44 -8.34 2.28
CA TYR A 60 6.78 -8.70 3.66
C TYR A 60 8.19 -9.31 3.74
N MET A 61 8.51 -10.24 2.85
CA MET A 61 9.81 -10.93 2.85
C MET A 61 10.96 -9.98 2.50
N LEU A 62 10.77 -9.08 1.55
CA LEU A 62 11.75 -8.07 1.19
C LEU A 62 12.06 -7.15 2.38
N VAL A 63 11.03 -6.54 2.96
CA VAL A 63 11.19 -5.61 4.09
C VAL A 63 11.78 -6.33 5.31
N LYS A 64 11.35 -7.55 5.59
CA LYS A 64 11.93 -8.38 6.65
C LYS A 64 13.43 -8.62 6.43
N ASN A 65 13.85 -8.92 5.21
CA ASN A 65 15.27 -9.11 4.89
C ASN A 65 16.10 -7.82 5.04
N LEU A 66 15.54 -6.67 4.64
CA LEU A 66 16.18 -5.37 4.87
C LEU A 66 16.41 -5.13 6.36
N LEU A 67 15.38 -5.33 7.19
CA LEU A 67 15.47 -5.18 8.65
C LEU A 67 16.48 -6.17 9.26
N LEU A 68 16.45 -7.44 8.90
CA LEU A 68 17.37 -8.46 9.39
C LEU A 68 18.83 -8.21 9.00
N SER A 69 19.06 -7.53 7.87
CA SER A 69 20.39 -7.12 7.42
C SER A 69 20.88 -5.82 8.06
N GLY A 70 20.12 -5.26 9.01
CA GLY A 70 20.49 -4.05 9.75
C GLY A 70 20.18 -2.74 9.03
N ARG A 71 19.43 -2.78 7.94
CA ARG A 71 19.01 -1.57 7.23
C ARG A 71 17.85 -0.89 7.95
N LYS A 72 17.91 0.43 7.96
CA LYS A 72 16.87 1.27 8.54
C LYS A 72 15.67 1.30 7.60
N VAL A 73 14.60 0.62 7.96
CA VAL A 73 13.28 0.77 7.36
C VAL A 73 12.34 1.20 8.47
N ASP A 74 11.90 2.43 8.44
CA ASP A 74 11.11 3.00 9.54
C ASP A 74 9.61 2.84 9.34
N CYS A 75 9.16 2.69 8.09
CA CYS A 75 7.75 2.57 7.76
C CYS A 75 7.56 1.81 6.44
N LEU A 76 6.48 1.08 6.34
CA LEU A 76 6.03 0.42 5.11
C LEU A 76 4.86 1.19 4.49
N GLY A 77 4.98 1.61 3.24
CA GLY A 77 3.87 2.18 2.47
C GLY A 77 3.05 1.08 1.80
N LEU A 78 1.77 1.05 2.11
CA LEU A 78 0.79 0.12 1.54
C LEU A 78 -0.13 0.88 0.59
N GLN A 79 0.07 0.74 -0.70
CA GLN A 79 -0.81 1.35 -1.70
C GLN A 79 -2.16 0.63 -1.76
N TYR A 80 -3.21 1.40 -1.95
CA TYR A 80 -4.58 0.91 -2.05
C TYR A 80 -5.32 1.56 -3.22
N HIS A 81 -5.12 1.01 -4.40
CA HIS A 81 -5.77 1.49 -5.60
C HIS A 81 -6.94 0.59 -6.01
N LEU A 82 -8.11 1.17 -6.16
CA LEU A 82 -9.31 0.56 -6.74
C LEU A 82 -9.64 1.28 -8.04
N PHE A 83 -8.94 0.91 -9.10
CA PHE A 83 -9.13 1.49 -10.42
C PHE A 83 -10.30 0.83 -11.15
N GLY A 84 -11.18 1.66 -11.71
CA GLY A 84 -12.13 1.28 -12.76
C GLY A 84 -12.98 0.02 -12.54
N CYS A 85 -13.19 -0.39 -11.29
CA CYS A 85 -13.96 -1.60 -11.00
C CYS A 85 -15.42 -1.45 -11.44
N LYS A 86 -15.89 -2.36 -12.28
CA LYS A 86 -17.31 -2.44 -12.62
C LYS A 86 -18.15 -2.82 -11.39
N PRO A 87 -19.44 -2.48 -11.33
CA PRO A 87 -20.30 -2.78 -10.19
C PRO A 87 -20.25 -4.23 -9.74
N GLU A 88 -20.22 -5.19 -10.66
CA GLU A 88 -20.16 -6.63 -10.33
C GLU A 88 -18.83 -6.99 -9.64
N GLN A 89 -17.72 -6.42 -10.10
CA GLN A 89 -16.40 -6.59 -9.50
C GLN A 89 -16.33 -5.95 -8.11
N MET A 90 -17.03 -4.83 -7.90
CA MET A 90 -17.10 -4.18 -6.58
C MET A 90 -17.86 -5.02 -5.58
N VAL A 91 -18.96 -5.67 -5.95
CA VAL A 91 -19.71 -6.60 -5.07
C VAL A 91 -18.79 -7.76 -4.64
N GLU A 92 -18.05 -8.34 -5.55
CA GLU A 92 -17.10 -9.40 -5.23
C GLU A 92 -15.96 -8.91 -4.32
N ALA A 93 -15.37 -7.77 -4.63
CA ALA A 93 -14.33 -7.16 -3.81
C ALA A 93 -14.81 -6.85 -2.39
N TRP A 94 -16.06 -6.41 -2.27
CA TRP A 94 -16.68 -6.10 -0.98
C TRP A 94 -16.86 -7.32 -0.08
N SER A 95 -17.24 -8.43 -0.67
CA SER A 95 -17.55 -9.66 0.09
C SER A 95 -16.35 -10.57 0.30
N LYS A 96 -15.39 -10.58 -0.63
CA LYS A 96 -14.36 -11.62 -0.70
C LYS A 96 -12.92 -11.13 -0.67
N THR A 97 -12.65 -9.87 -1.02
CA THR A 97 -11.29 -9.37 -1.20
C THR A 97 -11.07 -7.98 -0.57
N LYS A 98 -10.58 -7.04 -1.35
CA LYS A 98 -10.08 -5.71 -0.94
C LYS A 98 -11.02 -4.86 -0.08
N LEU A 99 -12.32 -5.10 -0.11
CA LEU A 99 -13.29 -4.35 0.71
C LEU A 99 -13.82 -5.14 1.91
N ASN A 100 -13.37 -6.37 2.11
CA ASN A 100 -13.77 -7.18 3.25
C ASN A 100 -12.93 -6.80 4.49
N PRO A 101 -13.56 -6.29 5.57
CA PRO A 101 -12.84 -5.85 6.76
C PRO A 101 -11.92 -6.91 7.37
N SER A 102 -12.39 -8.16 7.46
CA SER A 102 -11.59 -9.24 8.04
C SER A 102 -10.31 -9.50 7.23
N LEU A 103 -10.42 -9.49 5.89
CA LEU A 103 -9.25 -9.72 5.04
C LEU A 103 -8.28 -8.53 5.06
N LEU A 104 -8.80 -7.30 5.15
CA LEU A 104 -7.96 -6.11 5.30
C LEU A 104 -7.20 -6.16 6.64
N TYR A 105 -7.88 -6.53 7.72
CA TYR A 105 -7.23 -6.70 9.02
C TYR A 105 -6.19 -7.81 9.00
N ASP A 106 -6.49 -8.97 8.40
CA ASP A 106 -5.52 -10.07 8.27
C ASP A 106 -4.25 -9.62 7.52
N CYS A 107 -4.40 -8.83 6.46
CA CYS A 107 -3.26 -8.26 5.74
C CYS A 107 -2.45 -7.29 6.63
N MET A 108 -3.13 -6.36 7.29
CA MET A 108 -2.48 -5.38 8.18
C MET A 108 -1.77 -6.07 9.35
N ASP A 109 -2.40 -7.08 9.96
CA ASP A 109 -1.79 -7.89 11.03
C ASP A 109 -0.53 -8.62 10.55
N GLN A 110 -0.48 -9.07 9.29
CA GLN A 110 0.73 -9.67 8.73
C GLN A 110 1.87 -8.64 8.65
N TYR A 111 1.60 -7.45 8.13
CA TYR A 111 2.63 -6.40 8.04
C TYR A 111 3.06 -5.89 9.41
N ALA A 112 2.15 -5.81 10.38
CA ALA A 112 2.47 -5.42 11.75
C ALA A 112 3.51 -6.34 12.42
N LYS A 113 3.62 -7.61 11.99
CA LYS A 113 4.65 -8.55 12.47
C LYS A 113 6.08 -8.14 12.09
N LEU A 114 6.25 -7.19 11.19
CA LEU A 114 7.57 -6.60 10.90
C LEU A 114 8.10 -5.75 12.06
N GLY A 115 7.24 -5.33 13.00
CA GLY A 115 7.62 -4.49 14.14
C GLY A 115 7.85 -3.02 13.79
N ILE A 116 7.46 -2.60 12.59
CA ILE A 116 7.46 -1.21 12.14
C ILE A 116 6.03 -0.77 11.79
N PRO A 117 5.70 0.53 11.89
CA PRO A 117 4.42 1.04 11.44
C PRO A 117 4.28 0.96 9.92
N PHE A 118 3.04 1.13 9.44
CA PHE A 118 2.77 1.29 8.02
C PHE A 118 1.85 2.48 7.75
N ASN A 119 1.92 2.99 6.54
CA ASN A 119 1.03 4.01 6.00
C ASN A 119 0.13 3.37 4.94
N ILE A 120 -1.13 3.80 4.85
CA ILE A 120 -1.87 3.63 3.61
C ILE A 120 -1.42 4.79 2.71
N SER A 121 -0.44 4.51 1.87
CA SER A 121 0.41 5.54 1.26
C SER A 121 -0.19 6.17 0.02
N GLU A 122 -1.02 5.42 -0.70
CA GLU A 122 -1.63 5.88 -1.94
C GLU A 122 -3.02 5.29 -2.07
N ILE A 123 -4.03 6.13 -2.10
CA ILE A 123 -5.41 5.67 -2.18
C ILE A 123 -6.06 6.25 -3.43
N THR A 124 -6.62 5.36 -4.26
CA THR A 124 -7.51 5.75 -5.35
C THR A 124 -8.81 4.98 -5.23
N LEU A 125 -9.92 5.69 -5.10
CA LEU A 125 -11.26 5.13 -5.04
C LEU A 125 -12.07 5.71 -6.21
N THR A 126 -12.41 4.87 -7.17
CA THR A 126 -13.07 5.32 -8.39
C THR A 126 -14.58 5.43 -8.20
N ALA A 127 -15.16 6.57 -8.63
CA ALA A 127 -16.60 6.73 -8.85
C ALA A 127 -16.94 6.24 -10.26
N HIS A 128 -17.10 4.93 -10.44
CA HIS A 128 -17.29 4.32 -11.75
C HIS A 128 -18.60 4.76 -12.43
N GLU A 129 -18.54 5.14 -13.69
CA GLU A 129 -19.69 5.66 -14.46
C GLU A 129 -20.88 4.69 -14.53
N ALA A 130 -20.63 3.37 -14.53
CA ALA A 130 -21.68 2.37 -14.54
C ALA A 130 -22.60 2.40 -13.29
N LEU A 131 -22.19 3.10 -12.21
CA LEU A 131 -23.03 3.34 -11.04
C LEU A 131 -24.03 4.50 -11.22
N GLY A 132 -23.98 5.19 -12.37
CA GLY A 132 -24.89 6.31 -12.67
C GLY A 132 -24.76 7.46 -11.67
N ASP A 133 -25.91 8.08 -11.35
CA ASP A 133 -25.95 9.25 -10.45
C ASP A 133 -25.54 8.93 -9.00
N GLY A 134 -25.62 7.65 -8.60
CA GLY A 134 -25.21 7.18 -7.26
C GLY A 134 -23.69 7.00 -7.07
N ARG A 135 -22.87 7.21 -8.11
CA ARG A 135 -21.45 6.89 -8.08
C ARG A 135 -20.64 7.65 -7.02
N LEU A 136 -20.92 8.91 -6.80
CA LEU A 136 -20.22 9.73 -5.81
C LEU A 136 -20.61 9.34 -4.39
N GLU A 137 -21.89 9.05 -4.15
CA GLU A 137 -22.36 8.55 -2.87
C GLU A 137 -21.74 7.19 -2.54
N PHE A 138 -21.66 6.29 -3.52
CA PHE A 138 -21.00 5.00 -3.35
C PHE A 138 -19.50 5.16 -3.04
N GLN A 139 -18.81 6.04 -3.75
CA GLN A 139 -17.40 6.37 -3.49
C GLN A 139 -17.21 6.90 -2.05
N ALA A 140 -18.09 7.80 -1.61
CA ALA A 140 -18.04 8.37 -0.26
C ALA A 140 -18.25 7.31 0.82
N GLN A 141 -19.23 6.42 0.65
CA GLN A 141 -19.48 5.31 1.58
C GLN A 141 -18.31 4.33 1.63
N MET A 142 -17.70 4.03 0.49
CA MET A 142 -16.52 3.19 0.40
C MET A 142 -15.33 3.83 1.12
N ALA A 143 -15.09 5.13 0.90
CA ALA A 143 -14.05 5.88 1.59
C ALA A 143 -14.28 5.86 3.11
N GLU A 144 -15.48 6.19 3.57
CA GLU A 144 -15.82 6.19 5.00
C GLU A 144 -15.52 4.82 5.65
N ARG A 145 -15.95 3.74 5.00
CA ARG A 145 -15.75 2.37 5.51
C ARG A 145 -14.27 2.02 5.59
N LEU A 146 -13.50 2.27 4.53
CA LEU A 146 -12.08 1.94 4.47
C LEU A 146 -11.27 2.77 5.46
N TYR A 147 -11.52 4.07 5.56
CA TYR A 147 -10.85 4.92 6.53
C TYR A 147 -11.11 4.48 7.97
N LYS A 148 -12.33 4.06 8.31
CA LYS A 148 -12.63 3.48 9.63
C LYS A 148 -11.82 2.22 9.91
N ILE A 149 -11.67 1.33 8.93
CA ILE A 149 -10.87 0.11 9.06
C ILE A 149 -9.40 0.47 9.27
N TRP A 150 -8.84 1.30 8.41
CA TRP A 150 -7.42 1.66 8.50
C TRP A 150 -7.07 2.40 9.77
N PHE A 151 -7.87 3.39 10.18
CA PHE A 151 -7.64 4.14 11.41
C PHE A 151 -7.82 3.30 12.67
N SER A 152 -8.60 2.23 12.62
CA SER A 152 -8.80 1.35 13.78
C SER A 152 -7.63 0.40 14.02
N HIS A 153 -6.72 0.21 13.05
CA HIS A 153 -5.57 -0.67 13.21
C HIS A 153 -4.39 0.06 13.86
N PRO A 154 -3.82 -0.47 14.96
CA PRO A 154 -2.77 0.22 15.73
C PRO A 154 -1.45 0.40 14.96
N GLY A 155 -1.19 -0.39 13.92
CA GLY A 155 -0.02 -0.26 13.07
C GLY A 155 -0.11 0.86 12.03
N THR A 156 -1.31 1.43 11.81
CA THR A 156 -1.50 2.51 10.83
C THR A 156 -1.02 3.84 11.39
N GLN A 157 -0.03 4.44 10.74
CA GLN A 157 0.53 5.72 11.13
C GLN A 157 -0.10 6.90 10.40
N SER A 158 -0.39 6.74 9.10
CA SER A 158 -1.04 7.77 8.28
C SER A 158 -1.83 7.16 7.12
N ILE A 159 -2.71 7.98 6.56
CA ILE A 159 -3.54 7.65 5.39
C ILE A 159 -3.43 8.80 4.41
N ILE A 160 -3.04 8.53 3.16
CA ILE A 160 -2.74 9.53 2.13
C ILE A 160 -3.59 9.23 0.89
N TYR A 161 -4.42 10.16 0.50
CA TYR A 161 -5.16 10.08 -0.75
C TYR A 161 -4.27 10.51 -1.91
N TRP A 162 -4.24 9.73 -3.00
CA TRP A 162 -3.25 9.90 -4.08
C TRP A 162 -3.48 11.16 -4.90
N ASN A 163 -4.73 11.52 -5.20
CA ASN A 163 -5.06 12.67 -6.04
C ASN A 163 -6.15 13.55 -5.45
N LEU A 164 -6.00 14.86 -5.66
CA LEU A 164 -6.97 15.88 -5.23
C LEU A 164 -7.91 16.34 -6.36
N ILE A 165 -7.58 16.03 -7.61
CA ILE A 165 -8.30 16.55 -8.79
C ILE A 165 -8.71 15.40 -9.69
N ASP A 166 -9.97 15.40 -10.12
CA ASP A 166 -10.49 14.44 -11.10
C ASP A 166 -9.69 14.49 -12.41
N ASN A 167 -9.59 13.34 -13.08
CA ASN A 167 -8.88 13.14 -14.35
C ASN A 167 -7.36 13.39 -14.29
N THR A 168 -6.76 13.38 -13.11
CA THR A 168 -5.30 13.48 -12.94
C THR A 168 -4.65 12.20 -12.42
N ALA A 169 -5.46 11.20 -12.05
CA ALA A 169 -5.01 9.86 -11.67
C ALA A 169 -5.25 8.90 -12.83
N PHE A 170 -4.21 8.62 -13.59
CA PHE A 170 -4.19 7.59 -14.65
C PHE A 170 -5.17 7.78 -15.81
#